data_6b42f989a737081ea6041dd42bf629c9
#
_entry.id   6b42f989a737081ea6041dd42bf629c9
#
_cell.length_a   1.000
_cell.length_b   1.000
_cell.length_c   1.000
_cell.angle_alpha   90.00
_cell.angle_beta   90.00
_cell.angle_gamma   90.00
#
_symmetry.space_group_name_H-M   'P 1'
#
loop_
_entity.id
_entity.type
_entity.pdbx_description
1 polymer ?
#
loop_
_entity_poly.entity_id
_entity_poly.type
_entity_poly.pdbx_seq_one_letter_code
_entity_poly.pdbx_strand_id
1 'polypeptide(L)'
;MTKPAKSPDSHLFYQTRNQKPRVSHSQGVYLWDQLGNQYLDASSGAMVSNIGHSHPQVIEAIQKQLNQAAFAYRLHFENDAAEEFARDLSRVMPVGLNRVFFASGGSETVESCLKLARQFAISRGESSRYKVISLSPSYHGCTLGLLGVTQYGPLNDPFDSMYLEMPKIAAPKAYRDQDALSMDQRGERYADLLEKEILKQGPETVLAFLAEPVGGASTGALVAPESYYPKVREICNRYGVLFIADEVLCGSGRTGEYLALTHWGVQADIVALAKGLAAGYSPLGTVVAKEELVEAVLDDGGFMHGYTYAGNPLACAAGKAVLEVMLEENLMERAKEQGAKLRAGLEELQQQFEFIGDVRGKGLLLAFELVANCETWEVLPPAWNAHSRIVELAYEEKLILYSRRTRGGYAGDHLMVCPPLCINDGELEELLSKLKRTLIKFAIEHKLPTKLQSSHPILN
;
A
#
# COMPACT_ATOMS: atom_id res chain seq x y z
N MET A 1 12.98 -15.34 28.11
CA MET A 1 11.74 -15.24 27.31
C MET A 1 11.13 -16.63 27.22
N THR A 2 10.01 -16.88 27.90
CA THR A 2 9.26 -18.12 27.80
C THR A 2 8.66 -18.21 26.39
N LYS A 3 8.94 -19.32 25.68
CA LYS A 3 8.33 -19.60 24.38
C LYS A 3 6.80 -19.53 24.54
N PRO A 4 6.07 -18.72 23.74
CA PRO A 4 4.62 -18.75 23.78
C PRO A 4 4.16 -20.18 23.52
N ALA A 5 3.27 -20.68 24.38
CA ALA A 5 2.71 -22.02 24.25
C ALA A 5 1.98 -22.10 22.91
N LYS A 6 2.30 -23.12 22.09
CA LYS A 6 1.48 -23.46 20.92
C LYS A 6 0.06 -23.70 21.41
N SER A 7 -0.94 -23.14 20.73
CA SER A 7 -2.30 -23.69 20.86
C SER A 7 -2.23 -25.15 20.41
N PRO A 8 -2.50 -26.11 21.30
CA PRO A 8 -2.31 -27.53 20.97
C PRO A 8 -3.18 -27.99 19.78
N ASP A 9 -4.21 -27.21 19.39
CA ASP A 9 -5.24 -27.58 18.44
C ASP A 9 -5.19 -26.79 17.10
N SER A 10 -4.13 -25.99 16.83
CA SER A 10 -4.06 -25.27 15.56
C SER A 10 -3.43 -26.10 14.45
N HIS A 11 -4.21 -26.36 13.40
CA HIS A 11 -3.73 -26.96 12.14
C HIS A 11 -3.19 -25.93 11.15
N LEU A 12 -3.34 -24.62 11.46
CA LEU A 12 -2.75 -23.55 10.65
C LEU A 12 -1.24 -23.46 10.91
N PHE A 13 -0.45 -23.34 9.85
CA PHE A 13 0.91 -22.85 10.00
C PHE A 13 0.95 -21.34 9.73
N TYR A 14 1.56 -20.60 10.65
CA TYR A 14 1.68 -19.16 10.56
C TYR A 14 3.10 -18.77 10.11
N GLN A 15 3.25 -17.60 9.53
CA GLN A 15 4.54 -17.05 9.12
C GLN A 15 5.53 -16.91 10.29
N THR A 16 5.04 -16.77 11.51
CA THR A 16 5.83 -16.67 12.73
C THR A 16 5.22 -17.54 13.83
N ARG A 17 5.96 -17.73 14.92
CA ARG A 17 5.45 -18.44 16.12
C ARG A 17 4.63 -17.54 17.05
N ASN A 18 4.54 -16.24 16.75
CA ASN A 18 3.80 -15.27 17.57
C ASN A 18 2.30 -15.44 17.32
N GLN A 19 1.58 -15.97 18.31
CA GLN A 19 0.14 -16.07 18.27
C GLN A 19 -0.50 -14.71 18.60
N LYS A 20 -1.59 -14.42 17.91
CA LYS A 20 -2.40 -13.23 18.14
C LYS A 20 -3.76 -13.65 18.71
N PRO A 21 -4.49 -12.74 19.37
CA PRO A 21 -5.85 -13.01 19.83
C PRO A 21 -6.73 -13.47 18.66
N ARG A 22 -7.70 -14.35 18.94
CA ARG A 22 -8.71 -14.76 17.97
C ARG A 22 -9.82 -13.72 17.95
N VAL A 23 -10.11 -13.16 16.77
CA VAL A 23 -11.21 -12.22 16.57
C VAL A 23 -12.56 -12.93 16.79
N SER A 24 -13.46 -12.24 17.48
CA SER A 24 -14.87 -12.68 17.62
C SER A 24 -15.78 -11.93 16.65
N HIS A 25 -15.66 -10.61 16.58
CA HIS A 25 -16.41 -9.73 15.67
C HIS A 25 -15.66 -8.42 15.47
N SER A 26 -16.15 -7.59 14.53
CA SER A 26 -15.57 -6.30 14.22
C SER A 26 -16.67 -5.32 13.78
N GLN A 27 -16.46 -4.02 14.00
CA GLN A 27 -17.36 -2.96 13.55
C GLN A 27 -16.64 -1.61 13.48
N GLY A 28 -16.84 -0.84 12.42
CA GLY A 28 -16.21 0.45 12.23
C GLY A 28 -14.69 0.35 12.30
N VAL A 29 -14.06 1.03 13.24
CA VAL A 29 -12.59 1.00 13.43
C VAL A 29 -12.16 -0.02 14.51
N TYR A 30 -13.06 -0.84 15.05
CA TYR A 30 -12.78 -1.72 16.16
C TYR A 30 -12.88 -3.20 15.81
N LEU A 31 -12.02 -4.00 16.47
CA LEU A 31 -12.09 -5.46 16.50
C LEU A 31 -12.18 -5.93 17.94
N TRP A 32 -12.93 -7.01 18.19
CA TRP A 32 -13.02 -7.66 19.50
C TRP A 32 -12.46 -9.07 19.44
N ASP A 33 -11.71 -9.45 20.48
CA ASP A 33 -11.27 -10.83 20.63
C ASP A 33 -12.31 -11.70 21.37
N GLN A 34 -12.04 -13.00 21.44
CA GLN A 34 -12.92 -13.97 22.12
C GLN A 34 -13.02 -13.74 23.65
N LEU A 35 -12.12 -12.93 24.22
CA LEU A 35 -12.15 -12.57 25.65
C LEU A 35 -12.89 -11.24 25.90
N GLY A 36 -13.45 -10.64 24.83
CA GLY A 36 -14.18 -9.37 24.90
C GLY A 36 -13.28 -8.12 24.93
N ASN A 37 -11.96 -8.25 24.72
CA ASN A 37 -11.11 -7.08 24.59
C ASN A 37 -11.38 -6.38 23.26
N GLN A 38 -11.56 -5.05 23.31
CA GLN A 38 -11.72 -4.17 22.17
C GLN A 38 -10.37 -3.61 21.76
N TYR A 39 -10.05 -3.69 20.45
CA TYR A 39 -8.84 -3.13 19.85
C TYR A 39 -9.21 -2.08 18.81
N LEU A 40 -8.57 -0.91 18.85
CA LEU A 40 -8.67 0.10 17.80
C LEU A 40 -7.71 -0.26 16.67
N ASP A 41 -8.22 -0.36 15.45
CA ASP A 41 -7.44 -0.68 14.26
C ASP A 41 -6.83 0.59 13.65
N ALA A 42 -5.60 0.91 14.04
CA ALA A 42 -4.83 2.00 13.44
C ALA A 42 -3.96 1.56 12.26
N SER A 43 -4.24 0.37 11.68
CA SER A 43 -3.50 -0.18 10.56
C SER A 43 -4.38 -0.57 9.37
N SER A 44 -5.70 -0.65 9.56
CA SER A 44 -6.63 -1.24 8.58
C SER A 44 -6.17 -2.64 8.12
N GLY A 45 -5.62 -3.44 9.06
CA GLY A 45 -4.90 -4.66 8.74
C GLY A 45 -3.57 -4.34 8.05
N ALA A 46 -3.45 -4.64 6.76
CA ALA A 46 -2.33 -4.22 5.92
C ALA A 46 -2.78 -3.09 4.96
N MET A 47 -3.38 -2.03 5.51
CA MET A 47 -4.02 -0.92 4.78
C MET A 47 -5.09 -1.41 3.80
N VAL A 48 -5.99 -2.26 4.30
CA VAL A 48 -7.05 -2.94 3.53
C VAL A 48 -8.44 -2.41 3.85
N SER A 49 -8.80 -2.33 5.15
CA SER A 49 -10.17 -2.04 5.60
C SER A 49 -10.52 -0.55 5.47
N ASN A 50 -10.48 -0.01 4.24
CA ASN A 50 -10.65 1.42 3.99
C ASN A 50 -11.98 1.97 4.53
N ILE A 51 -13.10 1.27 4.31
CA ILE A 51 -14.43 1.71 4.78
C ILE A 51 -14.75 1.22 6.21
N GLY A 52 -13.77 0.64 6.91
CA GLY A 52 -13.99 0.01 8.22
C GLY A 52 -14.52 -1.41 8.11
N HIS A 53 -14.83 -1.96 9.28
CA HIS A 53 -15.25 -3.34 9.44
C HIS A 53 -16.75 -3.48 9.48
N SER A 54 -17.28 -4.55 8.88
CA SER A 54 -18.68 -5.01 8.99
C SER A 54 -19.74 -3.96 8.57
N HIS A 55 -19.47 -3.22 7.48
CA HIS A 55 -20.40 -2.25 6.92
C HIS A 55 -21.68 -2.95 6.41
N PRO A 56 -22.89 -2.55 6.84
CA PRO A 56 -24.13 -3.28 6.57
C PRO A 56 -24.46 -3.35 5.07
N GLN A 57 -24.26 -2.26 4.31
CA GLN A 57 -24.55 -2.20 2.87
C GLN A 57 -23.70 -3.21 2.08
N VAL A 58 -22.43 -3.39 2.43
CA VAL A 58 -21.55 -4.35 1.76
C VAL A 58 -21.94 -5.78 2.11
N ILE A 59 -22.30 -6.04 3.37
CA ILE A 59 -22.79 -7.36 3.83
C ILE A 59 -24.07 -7.73 3.07
N GLU A 60 -25.01 -6.80 2.94
CA GLU A 60 -26.27 -7.01 2.20
C GLU A 60 -26.00 -7.29 0.71
N ALA A 61 -25.13 -6.53 0.07
CA ALA A 61 -24.76 -6.73 -1.34
C ALA A 61 -24.15 -8.13 -1.58
N ILE A 62 -23.27 -8.58 -0.68
CA ILE A 62 -22.67 -9.91 -0.73
C ILE A 62 -23.75 -11.00 -0.56
N GLN A 63 -24.64 -10.85 0.42
CA GLN A 63 -25.71 -11.81 0.66
C GLN A 63 -26.68 -11.90 -0.52
N LYS A 64 -27.04 -10.78 -1.13
CA LYS A 64 -27.86 -10.72 -2.34
C LYS A 64 -27.19 -11.46 -3.50
N GLN A 65 -25.92 -11.18 -3.76
CA GLN A 65 -25.17 -11.83 -4.83
C GLN A 65 -24.97 -13.31 -4.60
N LEU A 66 -24.75 -13.74 -3.35
CA LEU A 66 -24.63 -15.16 -2.99
C LEU A 66 -25.89 -15.96 -3.31
N ASN A 67 -27.08 -15.35 -3.14
CA ASN A 67 -28.35 -15.96 -3.50
C ASN A 67 -28.62 -16.02 -5.03
N GLN A 68 -27.90 -15.23 -5.83
CA GLN A 68 -28.02 -15.25 -7.29
C GLN A 68 -27.02 -16.21 -7.92
N ALA A 69 -25.73 -15.92 -7.77
CA ALA A 69 -24.63 -16.75 -8.27
C ALA A 69 -23.34 -16.45 -7.48
N ALA A 70 -22.82 -17.45 -6.78
CA ALA A 70 -21.55 -17.31 -6.07
C ALA A 70 -20.34 -17.31 -7.02
N PHE A 71 -20.44 -17.99 -8.17
CA PHE A 71 -19.38 -18.13 -9.16
C PHE A 71 -19.97 -18.23 -10.57
N ALA A 72 -19.35 -17.54 -11.52
CA ALA A 72 -19.54 -17.69 -12.95
C ALA A 72 -18.17 -17.64 -13.64
N TYR A 73 -17.86 -18.67 -14.43
CA TYR A 73 -16.58 -18.69 -15.15
C TYR A 73 -16.69 -17.85 -16.42
N ARG A 74 -15.85 -16.85 -16.52
CA ARG A 74 -15.90 -15.79 -17.56
C ARG A 74 -15.85 -16.29 -19.02
N LEU A 75 -15.36 -17.52 -19.26
CA LEU A 75 -15.39 -18.12 -20.61
C LEU A 75 -16.72 -18.83 -20.90
N HIS A 76 -17.60 -18.95 -19.91
CA HIS A 76 -18.91 -19.56 -20.06
C HIS A 76 -20.06 -18.56 -19.97
N PHE A 77 -19.92 -17.55 -19.08
CA PHE A 77 -20.93 -16.54 -18.81
C PHE A 77 -20.29 -15.19 -18.47
N GLU A 78 -20.88 -14.13 -18.98
CA GLU A 78 -20.75 -12.80 -18.41
C GLU A 78 -21.56 -12.68 -17.12
N ASN A 79 -21.29 -11.71 -16.26
CA ASN A 79 -22.10 -11.46 -15.08
C ASN A 79 -22.24 -9.97 -14.80
N ASP A 80 -23.45 -9.56 -14.41
CA ASP A 80 -23.81 -8.16 -14.18
C ASP A 80 -22.94 -7.51 -13.08
N ALA A 81 -22.59 -8.25 -12.02
CA ALA A 81 -21.80 -7.71 -10.91
C ALA A 81 -20.41 -7.25 -11.39
N ALA A 82 -19.77 -7.99 -12.31
CA ALA A 82 -18.47 -7.60 -12.86
C ALA A 82 -18.60 -6.43 -13.84
N GLU A 83 -19.60 -6.47 -14.75
CA GLU A 83 -19.83 -5.42 -15.75
C GLU A 83 -20.21 -4.08 -15.09
N GLU A 84 -21.14 -4.12 -14.12
CA GLU A 84 -21.54 -2.93 -13.39
C GLU A 84 -20.38 -2.33 -12.60
N PHE A 85 -19.61 -3.17 -11.89
CA PHE A 85 -18.47 -2.67 -11.13
C PHE A 85 -17.38 -2.11 -12.05
N ALA A 86 -17.07 -2.75 -13.18
CA ALA A 86 -16.10 -2.22 -14.15
C ALA A 86 -16.53 -0.85 -14.69
N ARG A 87 -17.83 -0.70 -15.04
CA ARG A 87 -18.41 0.58 -15.47
C ARG A 87 -18.32 1.65 -14.39
N ASP A 88 -18.70 1.33 -13.15
CA ASP A 88 -18.72 2.31 -12.06
C ASP A 88 -17.28 2.70 -11.63
N LEU A 89 -16.35 1.73 -11.65
CA LEU A 89 -14.94 1.98 -11.44
C LEU A 89 -14.35 2.91 -12.52
N SER A 90 -14.70 2.70 -13.80
CA SER A 90 -14.21 3.55 -14.88
C SER A 90 -14.62 5.02 -14.76
N ARG A 91 -15.73 5.32 -14.06
CA ARG A 91 -16.20 6.70 -13.83
C ARG A 91 -15.38 7.48 -12.80
N VAL A 92 -14.70 6.78 -11.90
CA VAL A 92 -13.82 7.41 -10.90
C VAL A 92 -12.35 7.41 -11.32
N MET A 93 -12.04 6.80 -12.48
CA MET A 93 -10.70 6.83 -13.07
C MET A 93 -10.47 8.11 -13.89
N PRO A 94 -9.21 8.52 -14.08
CA PRO A 94 -8.83 9.51 -15.07
C PRO A 94 -9.30 9.11 -16.48
N VAL A 95 -9.63 10.11 -17.29
CA VAL A 95 -10.14 9.90 -18.67
C VAL A 95 -9.17 9.02 -19.48
N GLY A 96 -9.70 8.00 -20.12
CA GLY A 96 -8.95 7.04 -20.94
C GLY A 96 -8.52 5.77 -20.19
N LEU A 97 -8.54 5.74 -18.87
CA LEU A 97 -8.37 4.53 -18.05
C LEU A 97 -9.74 3.88 -17.81
N ASN A 98 -10.22 3.11 -18.77
CA ASN A 98 -11.60 2.63 -18.82
C ASN A 98 -11.74 1.12 -19.10
N ARG A 99 -10.63 0.39 -19.31
CA ARG A 99 -10.66 -1.06 -19.55
C ARG A 99 -10.18 -1.79 -18.26
N VAL A 100 -11.04 -2.68 -17.78
CA VAL A 100 -10.92 -3.31 -16.45
C VAL A 100 -10.73 -4.82 -16.58
N PHE A 101 -9.74 -5.37 -15.88
CA PHE A 101 -9.55 -6.81 -15.75
C PHE A 101 -9.41 -7.17 -14.28
N PHE A 102 -10.33 -7.99 -13.76
CA PHE A 102 -10.33 -8.39 -12.35
C PHE A 102 -9.40 -9.57 -12.07
N ALA A 103 -8.86 -9.60 -10.86
CA ALA A 103 -8.00 -10.65 -10.29
C ALA A 103 -8.38 -10.86 -8.81
N SER A 104 -7.72 -11.79 -8.10
CA SER A 104 -8.07 -12.11 -6.72
C SER A 104 -7.24 -11.35 -5.67
N GLY A 105 -6.26 -10.56 -6.08
CA GLY A 105 -5.42 -9.79 -5.16
C GLY A 105 -4.27 -9.06 -5.83
N GLY A 106 -3.50 -8.28 -5.03
CA GLY A 106 -2.47 -7.37 -5.55
C GLY A 106 -1.38 -8.03 -6.37
N SER A 107 -0.85 -9.19 -5.94
CA SER A 107 0.20 -9.88 -6.70
C SER A 107 -0.31 -10.35 -8.07
N GLU A 108 -1.51 -10.94 -8.14
CA GLU A 108 -2.12 -11.31 -9.41
C GLU A 108 -2.36 -10.10 -10.31
N THR A 109 -2.76 -8.98 -9.71
CA THR A 109 -3.03 -7.73 -10.45
C THR A 109 -1.75 -7.18 -11.07
N VAL A 110 -0.65 -7.06 -10.32
CA VAL A 110 0.60 -6.53 -10.85
C VAL A 110 1.20 -7.47 -11.90
N GLU A 111 1.13 -8.80 -11.70
CA GLU A 111 1.49 -9.78 -12.75
C GLU A 111 0.69 -9.56 -14.04
N SER A 112 -0.61 -9.30 -13.91
CA SER A 112 -1.49 -9.02 -15.04
C SER A 112 -1.10 -7.71 -15.76
N CYS A 113 -0.72 -6.66 -15.02
CA CYS A 113 -0.21 -5.40 -15.59
C CYS A 113 1.04 -5.65 -16.45
N LEU A 114 2.01 -6.41 -15.91
CA LEU A 114 3.25 -6.72 -16.62
C LEU A 114 2.98 -7.55 -17.88
N LYS A 115 2.08 -8.53 -17.81
CA LYS A 115 1.69 -9.37 -18.94
C LYS A 115 0.94 -8.58 -20.02
N LEU A 116 0.02 -7.67 -19.63
CA LEU A 116 -0.67 -6.79 -20.56
C LEU A 116 0.34 -5.89 -21.28
N ALA A 117 1.23 -5.24 -20.53
CA ALA A 117 2.29 -4.41 -21.12
C ALA A 117 3.16 -5.20 -22.12
N ARG A 118 3.53 -6.44 -21.76
CA ARG A 118 4.34 -7.30 -22.63
C ARG A 118 3.62 -7.71 -23.91
N GLN A 119 2.35 -8.12 -23.84
CA GLN A 119 1.58 -8.47 -25.04
C GLN A 119 1.33 -7.25 -25.93
N PHE A 120 1.07 -6.08 -25.34
CA PHE A 120 0.99 -4.82 -26.09
C PHE A 120 2.29 -4.51 -26.85
N ALA A 121 3.45 -4.68 -26.25
CA ALA A 121 4.71 -4.51 -26.96
C ALA A 121 4.89 -5.50 -28.13
N ILE A 122 4.46 -6.75 -27.93
CA ILE A 122 4.49 -7.78 -28.99
C ILE A 122 3.54 -7.42 -30.14
N SER A 123 2.30 -7.00 -29.86
CA SER A 123 1.32 -6.62 -30.89
C SER A 123 1.81 -5.46 -31.77
N ARG A 124 2.72 -4.63 -31.25
CA ARG A 124 3.37 -3.54 -31.98
C ARG A 124 4.66 -3.92 -32.71
N GLY A 125 5.07 -5.19 -32.64
CA GLY A 125 6.34 -5.65 -33.20
C GLY A 125 7.57 -5.28 -32.35
N GLU A 126 7.40 -4.78 -31.12
CA GLU A 126 8.46 -4.36 -30.21
C GLU A 126 8.89 -5.51 -29.26
N SER A 127 9.17 -6.68 -29.84
CA SER A 127 9.45 -7.91 -29.07
C SER A 127 10.71 -7.85 -28.21
N SER A 128 11.61 -6.89 -28.44
CA SER A 128 12.80 -6.61 -27.60
C SER A 128 12.47 -6.01 -26.24
N ARG A 129 11.29 -5.35 -26.07
CA ARG A 129 10.87 -4.72 -24.83
C ARG A 129 10.37 -5.75 -23.81
N TYR A 130 11.13 -5.98 -22.75
CA TYR A 130 10.74 -6.90 -21.67
C TYR A 130 11.21 -6.48 -20.28
N LYS A 131 12.16 -5.54 -20.19
CA LYS A 131 12.71 -5.08 -18.92
C LYS A 131 11.74 -4.11 -18.24
N VAL A 132 11.52 -4.32 -16.94
CA VAL A 132 10.71 -3.44 -16.10
C VAL A 132 11.62 -2.77 -15.08
N ILE A 133 11.71 -1.45 -15.11
CA ILE A 133 12.47 -0.67 -14.13
C ILE A 133 11.54 -0.40 -12.94
N SER A 134 12.00 -0.66 -11.71
CA SER A 134 11.26 -0.39 -10.46
C SER A 134 12.11 0.37 -9.43
N LEU A 135 11.51 0.74 -8.32
CA LEU A 135 12.18 1.46 -7.24
C LEU A 135 12.88 0.50 -6.26
N SER A 136 13.94 1.00 -5.61
CA SER A 136 14.61 0.32 -4.50
C SER A 136 14.70 1.25 -3.28
N PRO A 137 14.10 0.87 -2.13
CA PRO A 137 13.23 -0.28 -1.90
C PRO A 137 11.83 -0.09 -2.48
N SER A 138 11.09 -1.20 -2.72
CA SER A 138 9.70 -1.23 -3.15
C SER A 138 9.05 -2.58 -2.83
N TYR A 139 7.71 -2.65 -2.93
CA TYR A 139 6.97 -3.90 -2.80
C TYR A 139 5.83 -3.97 -3.82
N HIS A 140 5.93 -4.90 -4.75
CA HIS A 140 4.94 -5.07 -5.83
C HIS A 140 4.25 -6.43 -5.82
N GLY A 141 4.52 -7.26 -4.80
CA GLY A 141 3.96 -8.60 -4.63
C GLY A 141 5.01 -9.63 -4.23
N CYS A 142 4.57 -10.86 -4.00
CA CYS A 142 5.40 -11.95 -3.47
C CYS A 142 5.41 -13.23 -4.33
N THR A 143 4.85 -13.18 -5.55
CA THR A 143 5.05 -14.27 -6.52
C THR A 143 6.49 -14.25 -7.04
N LEU A 144 6.99 -15.39 -7.52
CA LEU A 144 8.37 -15.46 -8.04
C LEU A 144 8.63 -14.45 -9.16
N GLY A 145 7.65 -14.20 -10.05
CA GLY A 145 7.77 -13.18 -11.09
C GLY A 145 7.90 -11.77 -10.52
N LEU A 146 7.11 -11.45 -9.50
CA LEU A 146 7.13 -10.12 -8.87
C LEU A 146 8.30 -9.89 -7.93
N LEU A 147 8.96 -10.93 -7.42
CA LEU A 147 10.22 -10.75 -6.70
C LEU A 147 11.29 -10.11 -7.59
N GLY A 148 11.22 -10.32 -8.91
CA GLY A 148 12.10 -9.65 -9.87
C GLY A 148 11.97 -8.12 -9.90
N VAL A 149 10.79 -7.58 -9.63
CA VAL A 149 10.50 -6.13 -9.60
C VAL A 149 10.34 -5.58 -8.18
N THR A 150 10.14 -6.42 -7.17
CA THR A 150 10.16 -6.06 -5.75
C THR A 150 11.60 -5.94 -5.26
N GLN A 151 11.88 -4.95 -4.39
CA GLN A 151 13.16 -4.83 -3.71
C GLN A 151 12.94 -4.64 -2.22
N TYR A 152 12.83 -5.75 -1.51
CA TYR A 152 12.70 -5.79 -0.06
C TYR A 152 13.42 -7.04 0.48
N GLY A 153 14.68 -6.89 0.90
CA GLY A 153 15.58 -7.99 1.26
C GLY A 153 14.96 -9.14 2.06
N PRO A 154 14.18 -8.89 3.13
CA PRO A 154 13.56 -9.99 3.89
C PRO A 154 12.63 -10.91 3.08
N LEU A 155 12.13 -10.45 1.94
CA LEU A 155 11.29 -11.25 1.03
C LEU A 155 12.06 -11.81 -0.15
N ASN A 156 13.10 -11.08 -0.62
CA ASN A 156 13.88 -11.47 -1.79
C ASN A 156 14.94 -12.51 -1.45
N ASP A 157 15.75 -12.25 -0.40
CA ASP A 157 16.95 -13.03 -0.06
C ASP A 157 16.75 -14.57 -0.05
N PRO A 158 15.65 -15.13 0.47
CA PRO A 158 15.45 -16.59 0.47
C PRO A 158 15.20 -17.20 -0.92
N PHE A 159 14.89 -16.38 -1.93
CA PHE A 159 14.43 -16.83 -3.25
C PHE A 159 15.26 -16.28 -4.41
N ASP A 160 16.40 -15.64 -4.14
CA ASP A 160 17.25 -14.95 -5.14
C ASP A 160 17.57 -15.79 -6.38
N SER A 161 17.75 -17.09 -6.21
CA SER A 161 18.04 -18.00 -7.32
C SER A 161 16.83 -18.44 -8.15
N MET A 162 15.62 -18.01 -7.79
CA MET A 162 14.36 -18.53 -8.34
C MET A 162 13.63 -17.55 -9.26
N TYR A 163 14.12 -16.32 -9.42
CA TYR A 163 13.46 -15.30 -10.25
C TYR A 163 14.47 -14.53 -11.09
N LEU A 164 13.98 -13.92 -12.17
CA LEU A 164 14.75 -13.02 -13.01
C LEU A 164 14.76 -11.62 -12.38
N GLU A 165 15.92 -11.15 -11.97
CA GLU A 165 16.07 -9.80 -11.45
C GLU A 165 15.90 -8.74 -12.57
N MET A 166 15.06 -7.74 -12.31
CA MET A 166 14.81 -6.60 -13.17
C MET A 166 15.59 -5.36 -12.69
N PRO A 167 15.92 -4.38 -13.57
CA PRO A 167 16.66 -3.20 -13.19
C PRO A 167 15.91 -2.33 -12.19
N LYS A 168 16.65 -1.69 -11.28
CA LYS A 168 16.10 -0.86 -10.21
C LYS A 168 16.84 0.47 -10.11
N ILE A 169 16.10 1.51 -9.69
CA ILE A 169 16.63 2.83 -9.37
C ILE A 169 16.29 3.20 -7.93
N ALA A 170 17.04 4.12 -7.34
CA ALA A 170 16.79 4.56 -5.96
C ALA A 170 15.41 5.21 -5.82
N ALA A 171 14.68 4.83 -4.78
CA ALA A 171 13.43 5.50 -4.41
C ALA A 171 13.70 6.97 -3.99
N PRO A 172 12.76 7.91 -4.27
CA PRO A 172 12.96 9.36 -4.10
C PRO A 172 12.87 9.80 -2.64
N LYS A 173 13.84 9.41 -1.81
CA LYS A 173 13.92 9.73 -0.37
C LYS A 173 14.49 11.14 -0.08
N ALA A 174 14.06 12.12 -0.84
CA ALA A 174 14.57 13.50 -0.82
C ALA A 174 14.57 14.17 0.56
N TYR A 175 13.73 13.72 1.50
CA TYR A 175 13.70 14.22 2.87
C TYR A 175 14.97 13.93 3.69
N ARG A 176 15.76 12.93 3.28
CA ARG A 176 17.05 12.60 3.94
C ARG A 176 18.27 13.25 3.31
N ASP A 177 18.12 13.86 2.15
CA ASP A 177 19.25 14.46 1.46
C ASP A 177 19.71 15.74 2.19
N GLN A 178 21.00 15.84 2.46
CA GLN A 178 21.62 16.96 3.20
C GLN A 178 22.32 17.96 2.28
N ASP A 179 22.07 17.88 0.95
CA ASP A 179 22.60 18.83 -0.02
C ASP A 179 21.84 20.17 -0.01
N ALA A 180 22.38 21.17 -0.71
CA ALA A 180 21.78 22.50 -0.81
C ALA A 180 20.66 22.63 -1.87
N LEU A 181 20.22 21.50 -2.48
CA LEU A 181 19.18 21.50 -3.51
C LEU A 181 17.79 21.72 -2.89
N SER A 182 16.92 22.40 -3.62
CA SER A 182 15.50 22.49 -3.27
C SER A 182 14.83 21.12 -3.42
N MET A 183 13.64 20.93 -2.81
CA MET A 183 12.88 19.68 -2.94
C MET A 183 12.55 19.37 -4.40
N ASP A 184 12.21 20.37 -5.21
CA ASP A 184 11.96 20.19 -6.64
C ASP A 184 13.19 19.74 -7.40
N GLN A 185 14.34 20.37 -7.15
CA GLN A 185 15.62 19.94 -7.77
C GLN A 185 16.00 18.52 -7.37
N ARG A 186 15.72 18.11 -6.12
CA ARG A 186 15.88 16.72 -5.68
C ARG A 186 14.94 15.79 -6.41
N GLY A 187 13.66 16.18 -6.57
CA GLY A 187 12.68 15.42 -7.34
C GLY A 187 13.11 15.18 -8.78
N GLU A 188 13.57 16.22 -9.46
CA GLU A 188 14.11 16.11 -10.81
C GLU A 188 15.35 15.19 -10.88
N ARG A 189 16.28 15.34 -9.94
CA ARG A 189 17.47 14.49 -9.84
C ARG A 189 17.13 13.01 -9.67
N TYR A 190 16.14 12.69 -8.82
CA TYR A 190 15.66 11.31 -8.65
C TYR A 190 14.98 10.79 -9.92
N ALA A 191 14.22 11.62 -10.63
CA ALA A 191 13.60 11.23 -11.90
C ALA A 191 14.65 11.00 -13.01
N ASP A 192 15.74 11.77 -13.04
CA ASP A 192 16.86 11.58 -13.97
C ASP A 192 17.53 10.21 -13.81
N LEU A 193 17.40 9.54 -12.65
CA LEU A 193 17.88 8.17 -12.48
C LEU A 193 17.13 7.20 -13.40
N LEU A 194 15.84 7.45 -13.66
CA LEU A 194 15.07 6.64 -14.60
C LEU A 194 15.61 6.78 -16.01
N GLU A 195 15.85 7.99 -16.48
CA GLU A 195 16.41 8.23 -17.82
C GLU A 195 17.79 7.57 -17.98
N LYS A 196 18.68 7.74 -17.00
CA LYS A 196 19.99 7.10 -16.98
C LYS A 196 19.91 5.58 -17.05
N GLU A 197 18.98 4.98 -16.31
CA GLU A 197 18.83 3.53 -16.33
C GLU A 197 18.20 3.04 -17.64
N ILE A 198 17.23 3.77 -18.25
CA ILE A 198 16.68 3.46 -19.57
C ILE A 198 17.81 3.44 -20.61
N LEU A 199 18.65 4.48 -20.64
CA LEU A 199 19.77 4.57 -21.59
C LEU A 199 20.80 3.45 -21.37
N LYS A 200 21.10 3.11 -20.13
CA LYS A 200 22.02 2.02 -19.77
C LYS A 200 21.48 0.64 -20.19
N GLN A 201 20.17 0.41 -20.08
CA GLN A 201 19.54 -0.85 -20.41
C GLN A 201 19.31 -1.06 -21.92
N GLY A 202 19.38 0.01 -22.72
CA GLY A 202 18.97 0.08 -24.12
C GLY A 202 17.48 0.41 -24.22
N PRO A 203 17.10 1.63 -24.65
CA PRO A 203 15.71 2.11 -24.64
C PRO A 203 14.72 1.16 -25.31
N GLU A 204 15.15 0.47 -26.36
CA GLU A 204 14.35 -0.51 -27.11
C GLU A 204 14.08 -1.81 -26.34
N THR A 205 14.74 -2.03 -25.20
CA THR A 205 14.55 -3.22 -24.36
C THR A 205 13.69 -2.96 -23.12
N VAL A 206 13.50 -1.66 -22.78
CA VAL A 206 12.72 -1.28 -21.59
C VAL A 206 11.24 -1.24 -21.93
N LEU A 207 10.47 -2.06 -21.22
CA LEU A 207 9.03 -2.22 -21.38
C LEU A 207 8.25 -1.18 -20.57
N ALA A 208 8.56 -1.09 -19.28
CA ALA A 208 7.80 -0.26 -18.36
C ALA A 208 8.63 0.26 -17.19
N PHE A 209 8.17 1.37 -16.60
CA PHE A 209 8.51 1.81 -15.25
C PHE A 209 7.35 1.48 -14.32
N LEU A 210 7.63 0.80 -13.21
CA LEU A 210 6.67 0.39 -12.19
C LEU A 210 6.97 1.09 -10.86
N ALA A 211 6.00 1.79 -10.29
CA ALA A 211 6.17 2.49 -9.01
C ALA A 211 4.89 2.52 -8.17
N GLU A 212 5.05 2.50 -6.85
CA GLU A 212 4.03 2.88 -5.87
C GLU A 212 4.01 4.43 -5.80
N PRO A 213 2.91 5.14 -6.19
CA PRO A 213 2.87 6.61 -6.16
C PRO A 213 3.14 7.20 -4.79
N VAL A 214 2.57 6.64 -3.76
CA VAL A 214 2.99 6.82 -2.37
C VAL A 214 3.48 5.47 -1.88
N GLY A 215 4.73 5.41 -1.47
CA GLY A 215 5.36 4.16 -1.08
C GLY A 215 4.65 3.47 0.08
N GLY A 216 4.52 2.16 0.01
CA GLY A 216 3.86 1.37 1.03
C GLY A 216 4.74 1.04 2.23
N ALA A 217 4.52 -0.17 2.77
CA ALA A 217 5.19 -0.63 3.98
C ALA A 217 6.71 -0.83 3.81
N SER A 218 7.22 -0.98 2.59
CA SER A 218 8.66 -1.11 2.31
C SER A 218 9.43 0.19 2.53
N THR A 219 8.76 1.34 2.43
CA THR A 219 9.36 2.68 2.52
C THR A 219 8.75 3.56 3.61
N GLY A 220 7.67 3.10 4.28
CA GLY A 220 7.00 3.86 5.33
C GLY A 220 6.31 5.12 4.79
N ALA A 221 5.33 4.96 3.92
CA ALA A 221 4.52 6.03 3.32
C ALA A 221 5.37 7.12 2.62
N LEU A 222 6.42 6.73 1.91
CA LEU A 222 7.30 7.65 1.20
C LEU A 222 6.52 8.46 0.16
N VAL A 223 6.63 9.78 0.23
CA VAL A 223 6.06 10.72 -0.71
C VAL A 223 7.19 11.34 -1.55
N ALA A 224 7.10 11.22 -2.86
CA ALA A 224 8.04 11.85 -3.78
C ALA A 224 7.83 13.37 -3.82
N PRO A 225 8.89 14.18 -4.09
CA PRO A 225 8.74 15.61 -4.38
C PRO A 225 7.75 15.88 -5.52
N GLU A 226 7.16 17.08 -5.52
CA GLU A 226 6.11 17.45 -6.50
C GLU A 226 6.61 17.38 -7.96
N SER A 227 7.88 17.67 -8.23
CA SER A 227 8.50 17.63 -9.56
C SER A 227 8.79 16.20 -10.07
N TYR A 228 8.77 15.17 -9.21
CA TYR A 228 9.24 13.82 -9.55
C TYR A 228 8.37 13.13 -10.61
N TYR A 229 7.09 12.91 -10.34
CA TYR A 229 6.22 12.17 -11.25
C TYR A 229 5.92 12.89 -12.57
N PRO A 230 5.77 14.24 -12.63
CA PRO A 230 5.67 14.94 -13.90
C PRO A 230 6.89 14.66 -14.80
N LYS A 231 8.11 14.70 -14.25
CA LYS A 231 9.31 14.40 -15.00
C LYS A 231 9.43 12.91 -15.38
N VAL A 232 9.06 12.01 -14.49
CA VAL A 232 8.95 10.56 -14.80
C VAL A 232 8.03 10.33 -16.00
N ARG A 233 6.84 10.97 -16.04
CA ARG A 233 5.90 10.84 -17.17
C ARG A 233 6.50 11.35 -18.47
N GLU A 234 7.20 12.50 -18.42
CA GLU A 234 7.90 13.06 -19.58
C GLU A 234 8.96 12.08 -20.12
N ILE A 235 9.80 11.52 -19.24
CA ILE A 235 10.82 10.53 -19.61
C ILE A 235 10.16 9.28 -20.21
N CYS A 236 9.15 8.72 -19.58
CA CYS A 236 8.44 7.56 -20.12
C CYS A 236 7.88 7.82 -21.52
N ASN A 237 7.28 9.00 -21.75
CA ASN A 237 6.75 9.40 -23.07
C ASN A 237 7.87 9.51 -24.11
N ARG A 238 9.01 10.09 -23.74
CA ARG A 238 10.17 10.30 -24.63
C ARG A 238 10.73 8.99 -25.18
N TYR A 239 10.77 7.94 -24.35
CA TYR A 239 11.37 6.66 -24.71
C TYR A 239 10.32 5.57 -25.06
N GLY A 240 9.03 5.89 -25.08
CA GLY A 240 7.97 4.92 -25.33
C GLY A 240 7.90 3.82 -24.26
N VAL A 241 8.27 4.14 -23.02
CA VAL A 241 8.21 3.25 -21.86
C VAL A 241 6.85 3.41 -21.19
N LEU A 242 6.14 2.31 -20.92
CA LEU A 242 4.86 2.37 -20.22
C LEU A 242 5.07 2.75 -18.76
N PHE A 243 4.20 3.62 -18.22
CA PHE A 243 4.15 3.88 -16.79
C PHE A 243 3.05 3.05 -16.14
N ILE A 244 3.42 2.12 -15.26
CA ILE A 244 2.51 1.29 -14.47
C ILE A 244 2.50 1.84 -13.03
N ALA A 245 1.33 2.30 -12.57
CA ALA A 245 1.15 2.73 -11.20
C ALA A 245 0.64 1.57 -10.33
N ASP A 246 1.43 1.20 -9.33
CA ASP A 246 0.98 0.26 -8.29
C ASP A 246 0.23 1.04 -7.19
N GLU A 247 -1.07 1.13 -7.37
CA GLU A 247 -2.00 1.78 -6.43
C GLU A 247 -2.65 0.77 -5.46
N VAL A 248 -2.09 -0.43 -5.36
CA VAL A 248 -2.62 -1.52 -4.52
C VAL A 248 -2.75 -1.09 -3.06
N LEU A 249 -1.84 -0.25 -2.57
CA LEU A 249 -1.88 0.23 -1.20
C LEU A 249 -2.35 1.68 -1.09
N CYS A 250 -1.86 2.56 -1.94
CA CYS A 250 -2.10 4.00 -1.86
C CYS A 250 -3.39 4.46 -2.56
N GLY A 251 -3.95 3.62 -3.44
CA GLY A 251 -5.20 3.90 -4.12
C GLY A 251 -6.46 3.66 -3.29
N SER A 252 -7.61 3.61 -3.96
CA SER A 252 -8.92 3.39 -3.36
C SER A 252 -9.21 4.36 -2.20
N GLY A 253 -8.94 5.66 -2.40
CA GLY A 253 -9.27 6.73 -1.46
C GLY A 253 -8.30 6.91 -0.30
N ARG A 254 -7.35 6.00 -0.09
CA ARG A 254 -6.46 5.98 1.08
C ARG A 254 -5.69 7.28 1.32
N THR A 255 -5.27 7.95 0.25
CA THR A 255 -4.51 9.22 0.30
C THR A 255 -5.39 10.47 0.20
N GLY A 256 -6.72 10.31 0.17
CA GLY A 256 -7.66 11.41 -0.05
C GLY A 256 -8.07 11.62 -1.51
N GLU A 257 -7.44 10.92 -2.43
CA GLU A 257 -7.82 10.83 -3.85
C GLU A 257 -8.07 9.35 -4.19
N TYR A 258 -8.91 9.06 -5.20
CA TYR A 258 -9.17 7.67 -5.57
C TYR A 258 -7.91 6.97 -6.06
N LEU A 259 -7.07 7.66 -6.85
CA LEU A 259 -5.71 7.27 -7.19
C LEU A 259 -4.72 8.26 -6.59
N ALA A 260 -3.70 7.77 -5.91
CA ALA A 260 -2.68 8.61 -5.28
C ALA A 260 -1.86 9.41 -6.30
N LEU A 261 -1.65 8.88 -7.51
CA LEU A 261 -0.90 9.55 -8.57
C LEU A 261 -1.54 10.88 -9.01
N THR A 262 -2.85 11.06 -8.78
CA THR A 262 -3.58 12.32 -9.07
C THR A 262 -3.04 13.51 -8.28
N HIS A 263 -2.41 13.29 -7.12
CA HIS A 263 -1.77 14.37 -6.36
C HIS A 263 -0.69 15.14 -7.15
N TRP A 264 -0.10 14.51 -8.16
CA TRP A 264 0.93 15.12 -9.03
C TRP A 264 0.39 15.55 -10.39
N GLY A 265 -0.93 15.45 -10.62
CA GLY A 265 -1.52 15.76 -11.93
C GLY A 265 -1.06 14.82 -13.06
N VAL A 266 -0.58 13.63 -12.74
CA VAL A 266 -0.01 12.66 -13.67
C VAL A 266 -0.93 11.45 -13.83
N GLN A 267 -0.96 10.90 -15.03
CA GLN A 267 -1.70 9.68 -15.36
C GLN A 267 -0.74 8.57 -15.80
N ALA A 268 -0.94 7.37 -15.25
CA ALA A 268 -0.29 6.15 -15.70
C ALA A 268 -0.95 5.56 -16.96
N ASP A 269 -0.27 4.64 -17.63
CA ASP A 269 -0.83 3.89 -18.76
C ASP A 269 -1.62 2.67 -18.28
N ILE A 270 -1.19 2.07 -17.16
CA ILE A 270 -1.81 0.92 -16.50
C ILE A 270 -1.78 1.17 -14.98
N VAL A 271 -2.87 0.84 -14.31
CA VAL A 271 -3.02 0.98 -12.84
C VAL A 271 -3.36 -0.38 -12.24
N ALA A 272 -2.67 -0.74 -11.18
CA ALA A 272 -2.98 -1.90 -10.34
C ALA A 272 -3.71 -1.46 -9.07
N LEU A 273 -4.88 -2.05 -8.78
CA LEU A 273 -5.63 -1.84 -7.53
C LEU A 273 -5.94 -3.17 -6.85
N ALA A 274 -5.98 -3.17 -5.52
CA ALA A 274 -6.47 -4.26 -4.68
C ALA A 274 -6.79 -3.72 -3.27
N LYS A 275 -6.66 -4.52 -2.22
CA LYS A 275 -6.81 -4.11 -0.81
C LYS A 275 -8.07 -3.28 -0.57
N GLY A 276 -7.94 -1.95 -0.52
CA GLY A 276 -9.05 -1.00 -0.35
C GLY A 276 -10.13 -1.11 -1.41
N LEU A 277 -9.85 -1.73 -2.56
CA LEU A 277 -10.81 -1.94 -3.65
C LEU A 277 -12.06 -2.70 -3.19
N ALA A 278 -11.91 -3.72 -2.37
CA ALA A 278 -13.01 -4.44 -1.71
C ALA A 278 -12.90 -4.36 -0.18
N ALA A 279 -12.03 -3.51 0.36
CA ALA A 279 -11.86 -3.20 1.77
C ALA A 279 -11.79 -4.42 2.72
N GLY A 280 -11.32 -5.57 2.21
CA GLY A 280 -11.17 -6.81 2.97
C GLY A 280 -12.43 -7.68 3.05
N TYR A 281 -13.55 -7.27 2.46
CA TYR A 281 -14.79 -8.07 2.44
C TYR A 281 -14.68 -9.27 1.50
N SER A 282 -13.88 -9.16 0.45
CA SER A 282 -13.54 -10.27 -0.45
C SER A 282 -12.12 -10.08 -1.01
N PRO A 283 -11.37 -11.16 -1.28
CA PRO A 283 -10.20 -11.09 -2.12
C PRO A 283 -10.57 -10.53 -3.49
N LEU A 284 -9.96 -9.41 -3.87
CA LEU A 284 -10.19 -8.73 -5.15
C LEU A 284 -8.99 -7.87 -5.52
N GLY A 285 -8.67 -7.86 -6.80
CA GLY A 285 -7.73 -6.96 -7.42
C GLY A 285 -8.20 -6.59 -8.81
N THR A 286 -7.68 -5.52 -9.37
CA THR A 286 -8.02 -5.12 -10.74
C THR A 286 -6.88 -4.38 -11.43
N VAL A 287 -6.72 -4.68 -12.72
CA VAL A 287 -5.99 -3.85 -13.67
C VAL A 287 -6.96 -2.87 -14.28
N VAL A 288 -6.60 -1.59 -14.30
CA VAL A 288 -7.28 -0.59 -15.12
C VAL A 288 -6.29 -0.06 -16.14
N ALA A 289 -6.61 -0.14 -17.41
CA ALA A 289 -5.70 0.22 -18.49
C ALA A 289 -6.35 1.16 -19.50
N LYS A 290 -5.51 1.84 -20.27
CA LYS A 290 -5.96 2.62 -21.42
C LYS A 290 -6.57 1.70 -22.46
N GLU A 291 -7.66 2.14 -23.08
CA GLU A 291 -8.37 1.39 -24.11
C GLU A 291 -7.47 0.98 -25.27
N GLU A 292 -6.60 1.88 -25.74
CA GLU A 292 -5.69 1.61 -26.85
C GLU A 292 -4.73 0.43 -26.61
N LEU A 293 -4.31 0.21 -25.36
CA LEU A 293 -3.44 -0.92 -25.01
C LEU A 293 -4.21 -2.24 -25.10
N VAL A 294 -5.44 -2.21 -24.61
CA VAL A 294 -6.28 -3.42 -24.54
C VAL A 294 -6.75 -3.81 -25.94
N GLU A 295 -7.24 -2.85 -26.72
CA GLU A 295 -7.68 -3.11 -28.11
C GLU A 295 -6.55 -3.67 -28.98
N ALA A 296 -5.34 -3.10 -28.90
CA ALA A 296 -4.18 -3.63 -29.65
C ALA A 296 -3.87 -5.10 -29.30
N VAL A 297 -4.03 -5.49 -28.03
CA VAL A 297 -3.84 -6.88 -27.58
C VAL A 297 -5.00 -7.78 -28.04
N LEU A 298 -6.23 -7.28 -28.03
CA LEU A 298 -7.41 -8.04 -28.49
C LEU A 298 -7.36 -8.29 -29.98
N ASP A 299 -6.93 -7.31 -30.77
CA ASP A 299 -6.78 -7.42 -32.22
C ASP A 299 -5.64 -8.39 -32.62
N ASP A 300 -4.62 -8.56 -31.77
CA ASP A 300 -3.49 -9.48 -31.96
C ASP A 300 -3.76 -10.90 -31.38
N GLY A 301 -5.01 -11.32 -31.31
CA GLY A 301 -5.42 -12.65 -30.89
C GLY A 301 -5.84 -12.80 -29.42
N GLY A 302 -5.95 -11.70 -28.69
CA GLY A 302 -6.51 -11.66 -27.33
C GLY A 302 -5.48 -11.74 -26.21
N PHE A 303 -5.93 -11.41 -25.00
CA PHE A 303 -5.10 -11.41 -23.80
C PHE A 303 -4.84 -12.85 -23.32
N MET A 304 -3.65 -13.38 -23.59
CA MET A 304 -3.23 -14.75 -23.25
C MET A 304 -2.92 -14.90 -21.76
N HIS A 305 -3.88 -14.49 -20.94
CA HIS A 305 -3.77 -14.49 -19.49
C HIS A 305 -5.14 -14.58 -18.81
N GLY A 306 -5.18 -15.14 -17.61
CA GLY A 306 -6.36 -15.16 -16.78
C GLY A 306 -6.20 -16.06 -15.56
N TYR A 307 -7.05 -15.81 -14.60
CA TYR A 307 -7.19 -16.59 -13.37
C TYR A 307 -8.58 -17.18 -13.28
N THR A 308 -8.74 -18.32 -12.60
CA THR A 308 -10.03 -18.99 -12.44
C THR A 308 -11.09 -18.08 -11.83
N TYR A 309 -10.69 -17.25 -10.88
CA TYR A 309 -11.60 -16.35 -10.16
C TYR A 309 -11.65 -14.92 -10.74
N ALA A 310 -11.08 -14.68 -11.91
CA ALA A 310 -11.17 -13.38 -12.57
C ALA A 310 -12.63 -12.99 -12.83
N GLY A 311 -13.05 -11.83 -12.34
CA GLY A 311 -14.44 -11.35 -12.48
C GLY A 311 -15.46 -12.17 -11.66
N ASN A 312 -15.02 -12.78 -10.55
CA ASN A 312 -15.93 -13.49 -9.64
C ASN A 312 -17.08 -12.58 -9.19
N PRO A 313 -18.35 -12.97 -9.42
CA PRO A 313 -19.50 -12.10 -9.16
C PRO A 313 -19.63 -11.68 -7.71
N LEU A 314 -19.31 -12.57 -6.76
CA LEU A 314 -19.36 -12.27 -5.33
C LEU A 314 -18.32 -11.21 -4.94
N ALA A 315 -17.10 -11.34 -5.45
CA ALA A 315 -16.03 -10.38 -5.19
C ALA A 315 -16.30 -9.02 -5.85
N CYS A 316 -16.84 -9.03 -7.08
CA CYS A 316 -17.21 -7.80 -7.80
C CYS A 316 -18.38 -7.07 -7.13
N ALA A 317 -19.39 -7.79 -6.63
CA ALA A 317 -20.50 -7.20 -5.86
C ALA A 317 -19.97 -6.55 -4.56
N ALA A 318 -19.03 -7.19 -3.87
CA ALA A 318 -18.39 -6.60 -2.70
C ALA A 318 -17.61 -5.31 -3.05
N GLY A 319 -16.79 -5.35 -4.13
CA GLY A 319 -16.02 -4.19 -4.58
C GLY A 319 -16.90 -3.02 -5.02
N LYS A 320 -18.00 -3.31 -5.75
CA LYS A 320 -19.00 -2.31 -6.16
C LYS A 320 -19.63 -1.63 -4.93
N ALA A 321 -20.10 -2.41 -3.97
CA ALA A 321 -20.71 -1.85 -2.75
C ALA A 321 -19.70 -1.05 -1.92
N VAL A 322 -18.43 -1.44 -1.86
CA VAL A 322 -17.37 -0.65 -1.23
C VAL A 322 -17.19 0.68 -1.94
N LEU A 323 -17.15 0.72 -3.27
CA LEU A 323 -17.05 1.97 -4.03
C LEU A 323 -18.27 2.88 -3.78
N GLU A 324 -19.49 2.32 -3.77
CA GLU A 324 -20.70 3.06 -3.45
C GLU A 324 -20.62 3.71 -2.06
N VAL A 325 -20.27 2.96 -1.01
CA VAL A 325 -20.07 3.49 0.35
C VAL A 325 -19.01 4.60 0.38
N MET A 326 -17.88 4.41 -0.31
CA MET A 326 -16.83 5.43 -0.35
C MET A 326 -17.30 6.76 -0.95
N LEU A 327 -18.17 6.70 -1.96
CA LEU A 327 -18.73 7.89 -2.62
C LEU A 327 -19.87 8.51 -1.79
N GLU A 328 -20.80 7.70 -1.30
CA GLU A 328 -21.96 8.15 -0.52
C GLU A 328 -21.56 8.79 0.81
N GLU A 329 -20.58 8.21 1.51
CA GLU A 329 -20.08 8.72 2.78
C GLU A 329 -18.93 9.73 2.63
N ASN A 330 -18.58 10.08 1.38
CA ASN A 330 -17.52 11.06 1.06
C ASN A 330 -16.17 10.74 1.74
N LEU A 331 -15.79 9.45 1.76
CA LEU A 331 -14.66 8.97 2.55
C LEU A 331 -13.29 9.47 2.05
N MET A 332 -13.17 9.90 0.79
CA MET A 332 -11.95 10.50 0.27
C MET A 332 -11.69 11.88 0.90
N GLU A 333 -12.72 12.73 0.98
CA GLU A 333 -12.58 14.03 1.65
C GLU A 333 -12.32 13.84 3.15
N ARG A 334 -13.03 12.91 3.77
CA ARG A 334 -12.77 12.53 5.16
C ARG A 334 -11.34 12.06 5.40
N ALA A 335 -10.75 11.32 4.45
CA ALA A 335 -9.34 10.91 4.52
C ALA A 335 -8.38 12.11 4.48
N LYS A 336 -8.71 13.19 3.76
CA LYS A 336 -7.94 14.44 3.77
C LYS A 336 -8.05 15.14 5.13
N GLU A 337 -9.27 15.33 5.61
CA GLU A 337 -9.54 16.03 6.87
C GLU A 337 -8.95 15.30 8.07
N GLN A 338 -9.27 14.02 8.25
CA GLN A 338 -8.77 13.21 9.36
C GLN A 338 -7.26 12.94 9.23
N GLY A 339 -6.77 12.82 7.98
CA GLY A 339 -5.35 12.70 7.70
C GLY A 339 -4.55 13.93 8.14
N ALA A 340 -5.07 15.15 7.93
CA ALA A 340 -4.45 16.38 8.41
C ALA A 340 -4.38 16.42 9.95
N LYS A 341 -5.48 16.04 10.63
CA LYS A 341 -5.53 15.99 12.09
C LYS A 341 -4.56 14.92 12.65
N LEU A 342 -4.56 13.72 12.05
CA LEU A 342 -3.64 12.64 12.44
C LEU A 342 -2.18 13.06 12.25
N ARG A 343 -1.84 13.70 11.13
CA ARG A 343 -0.50 14.23 10.88
C ARG A 343 -0.10 15.22 11.97
N ALA A 344 -0.94 16.21 12.28
CA ALA A 344 -0.66 17.18 13.32
C ALA A 344 -0.41 16.51 14.69
N GLY A 345 -1.22 15.49 15.05
CA GLY A 345 -1.01 14.71 16.26
C GLY A 345 0.30 13.91 16.26
N LEU A 346 0.70 13.33 15.12
CA LEU A 346 1.99 12.63 14.99
C LEU A 346 3.18 13.60 15.06
N GLU A 347 3.06 14.80 14.47
CA GLU A 347 4.08 15.85 14.55
C GLU A 347 4.20 16.41 15.98
N GLU A 348 3.09 16.49 16.74
CA GLU A 348 3.13 16.81 18.16
C GLU A 348 3.87 15.73 18.96
N LEU A 349 3.62 14.44 18.65
CA LEU A 349 4.39 13.34 19.28
C LEU A 349 5.87 13.39 18.90
N GLN A 350 6.22 13.74 17.65
CA GLN A 350 7.60 13.93 17.23
C GLN A 350 8.31 15.02 18.06
N GLN A 351 7.63 16.11 18.41
CA GLN A 351 8.19 17.14 19.27
C GLN A 351 8.43 16.65 20.73
N GLN A 352 7.65 15.67 21.20
CA GLN A 352 7.73 15.11 22.54
C GLN A 352 8.76 13.96 22.66
N PHE A 353 8.99 13.22 21.57
CA PHE A 353 9.85 12.03 21.53
C PHE A 353 10.99 12.22 20.53
N GLU A 354 12.19 12.49 21.02
CA GLU A 354 13.38 12.80 20.19
C GLU A 354 13.82 11.64 19.28
N PHE A 355 13.29 10.44 19.50
CA PHE A 355 13.55 9.28 18.65
C PHE A 355 12.58 9.13 17.47
N ILE A 356 11.71 10.09 17.22
CA ILE A 356 10.89 10.17 16.01
C ILE A 356 11.56 11.16 15.06
N GLY A 357 12.19 10.63 13.97
CA GLY A 357 12.97 11.43 13.04
C GLY A 357 12.14 12.13 11.97
N ASP A 358 11.08 11.49 11.50
CA ASP A 358 10.24 12.01 10.42
C ASP A 358 8.79 11.52 10.53
N VAL A 359 7.86 12.37 10.09
CA VAL A 359 6.44 12.05 9.92
C VAL A 359 6.05 12.35 8.47
N ARG A 360 5.58 11.33 7.73
CA ARG A 360 5.29 11.47 6.30
C ARG A 360 4.06 10.68 5.84
N GLY A 361 3.63 10.94 4.60
CA GLY A 361 2.50 10.29 3.96
C GLY A 361 1.53 11.27 3.33
N LYS A 362 0.37 10.81 2.86
CA LYS A 362 -0.75 11.62 2.35
C LYS A 362 -2.08 11.03 2.84
N GLY A 363 -3.04 11.89 3.15
CA GLY A 363 -4.34 11.46 3.70
C GLY A 363 -4.18 10.60 4.96
N LEU A 364 -4.86 9.45 5.01
CA LEU A 364 -4.75 8.47 6.08
C LEU A 364 -3.75 7.33 5.76
N LEU A 365 -2.79 7.58 4.87
CA LEU A 365 -1.59 6.78 4.68
C LEU A 365 -0.41 7.52 5.30
N LEU A 366 -0.22 7.40 6.61
CA LEU A 366 0.83 8.08 7.36
C LEU A 366 1.80 7.08 8.01
N ALA A 367 3.02 7.53 8.19
CA ALA A 367 4.05 6.80 8.93
C ALA A 367 4.95 7.75 9.71
N PHE A 368 5.58 7.25 10.76
CA PHE A 368 6.69 7.92 11.41
C PHE A 368 7.92 7.00 11.48
N GLU A 369 9.09 7.60 11.40
CA GLU A 369 10.37 6.90 11.38
C GLU A 369 11.12 7.06 12.70
N LEU A 370 11.72 5.95 13.16
CA LEU A 370 12.48 5.89 14.41
C LEU A 370 13.97 6.08 14.14
N VAL A 371 14.61 6.95 14.91
CA VAL A 371 16.05 7.26 14.84
C VAL A 371 16.65 7.37 16.22
N ALA A 372 17.95 7.14 16.34
CA ALA A 372 18.71 7.46 17.55
C ALA A 372 19.12 8.93 17.58
N ASN A 373 19.27 9.54 16.41
CA ASN A 373 19.64 10.95 16.26
C ASN A 373 18.98 11.53 15.00
N CYS A 374 18.20 12.59 15.16
CA CYS A 374 17.47 13.25 14.09
C CYS A 374 18.38 14.04 13.13
N GLU A 375 19.55 14.53 13.56
CA GLU A 375 20.46 15.30 12.71
C GLU A 375 21.26 14.40 11.79
N THR A 376 21.76 13.27 12.32
CA THR A 376 22.60 12.32 11.58
C THR A 376 21.81 11.18 10.94
N TRP A 377 20.52 11.03 11.23
CA TRP A 377 19.68 9.88 10.86
C TRP A 377 20.22 8.53 11.36
N GLU A 378 21.00 8.56 12.45
CA GLU A 378 21.49 7.33 13.09
C GLU A 378 20.32 6.46 13.54
N VAL A 379 20.41 5.17 13.23
CA VAL A 379 19.35 4.22 13.54
C VAL A 379 19.41 3.76 14.98
N LEU A 380 18.26 3.41 15.56
CA LEU A 380 18.20 2.74 16.85
C LEU A 380 18.96 1.40 16.81
N PRO A 381 19.57 0.97 17.94
CA PRO A 381 20.28 -0.29 18.01
C PRO A 381 19.47 -1.46 17.44
N PRO A 382 19.96 -2.20 16.43
CA PRO A 382 19.21 -3.29 15.81
C PRO A 382 18.73 -4.37 16.77
N ALA A 383 19.48 -4.57 17.89
CA ALA A 383 19.11 -5.52 18.93
C ALA A 383 17.79 -5.18 19.65
N TRP A 384 17.35 -3.92 19.61
CA TRP A 384 16.09 -3.50 20.24
C TRP A 384 14.88 -3.96 19.42
N ASN A 385 15.07 -4.23 18.12
CA ASN A 385 13.98 -4.56 17.21
C ASN A 385 12.78 -3.60 17.35
N ALA A 386 13.09 -2.30 17.39
CA ALA A 386 12.23 -1.23 17.88
C ALA A 386 10.84 -1.24 17.23
N HIS A 387 10.77 -1.42 15.89
CA HIS A 387 9.50 -1.47 15.17
C HIS A 387 8.56 -2.58 15.68
N SER A 388 9.09 -3.79 15.93
CA SER A 388 8.33 -4.90 16.49
C SER A 388 7.95 -4.67 17.93
N ARG A 389 8.89 -4.13 18.73
CA ARG A 389 8.64 -3.89 20.16
C ARG A 389 7.52 -2.85 20.37
N ILE A 390 7.51 -1.78 19.58
CA ILE A 390 6.41 -0.79 19.63
C ILE A 390 5.07 -1.41 19.24
N VAL A 391 5.02 -2.28 18.24
CA VAL A 391 3.77 -3.01 17.90
C VAL A 391 3.29 -3.89 19.06
N GLU A 392 4.20 -4.57 19.79
CA GLU A 392 3.84 -5.36 20.96
C GLU A 392 3.26 -4.48 22.08
N LEU A 393 3.93 -3.36 22.40
CA LEU A 393 3.46 -2.40 23.40
C LEU A 393 2.11 -1.76 23.00
N ALA A 394 1.89 -1.50 21.72
CA ALA A 394 0.61 -1.01 21.21
C ALA A 394 -0.53 -2.03 21.43
N TYR A 395 -0.25 -3.33 21.24
CA TYR A 395 -1.23 -4.38 21.55
C TYR A 395 -1.62 -4.39 23.04
N GLU A 396 -0.68 -4.10 23.96
CA GLU A 396 -0.98 -3.93 25.40
C GLU A 396 -1.97 -2.77 25.61
N GLU A 397 -1.80 -1.68 24.88
CA GLU A 397 -2.70 -0.51 24.89
C GLU A 397 -3.99 -0.73 24.06
N LYS A 398 -4.23 -1.95 23.53
CA LYS A 398 -5.37 -2.25 22.67
C LYS A 398 -5.40 -1.38 21.40
N LEU A 399 -4.21 -1.15 20.81
CA LEU A 399 -4.00 -0.43 19.56
C LEU A 399 -3.30 -1.37 18.57
N ILE A 400 -3.84 -1.48 17.36
CA ILE A 400 -3.23 -2.29 16.30
C ILE A 400 -2.44 -1.35 15.39
N LEU A 401 -1.12 -1.55 15.32
CA LEU A 401 -0.22 -0.84 14.42
C LEU A 401 0.41 -1.79 13.42
N TYR A 402 0.86 -1.24 12.29
CA TYR A 402 1.65 -1.96 11.30
C TYR A 402 3.07 -1.40 11.23
N SER A 403 4.06 -2.29 11.11
CA SER A 403 5.46 -1.87 11.03
C SER A 403 6.26 -2.71 10.05
N ARG A 404 7.29 -2.10 9.50
CA ARG A 404 8.33 -2.78 8.73
C ARG A 404 9.68 -2.12 8.98
N ARG A 405 10.74 -2.95 9.05
CA ARG A 405 12.12 -2.46 9.01
C ARG A 405 12.50 -2.23 7.56
N THR A 406 13.04 -1.07 7.28
CA THR A 406 13.52 -0.71 5.96
C THR A 406 14.92 -1.28 5.72
N ARG A 407 15.14 -1.87 4.53
CA ARG A 407 16.44 -2.38 4.05
C ARG A 407 16.73 -1.82 2.65
N GLY A 408 17.86 -2.19 2.07
CA GLY A 408 18.17 -1.85 0.68
C GLY A 408 18.37 -0.35 0.45
N GLY A 409 19.14 0.31 1.30
CA GLY A 409 19.50 1.70 1.18
C GLY A 409 18.75 2.64 2.11
N TYR A 410 17.76 2.13 2.86
CA TYR A 410 17.22 2.81 4.03
C TYR A 410 17.74 2.15 5.29
N ALA A 411 18.09 2.94 6.25
CA ALA A 411 18.41 2.49 7.60
C ALA A 411 17.31 2.98 8.53
N GLY A 412 16.97 2.18 9.53
CA GLY A 412 15.97 2.52 10.52
C GLY A 412 14.67 1.76 10.39
N ASP A 413 13.82 1.99 11.37
CA ASP A 413 12.50 1.37 11.52
C ASP A 413 11.42 2.42 11.32
N HIS A 414 10.25 2.01 10.88
CA HIS A 414 9.09 2.89 10.79
C HIS A 414 7.81 2.18 11.24
N LEU A 415 6.85 2.98 11.66
CA LEU A 415 5.50 2.54 12.02
C LEU A 415 4.51 3.20 11.05
N MET A 416 3.59 2.39 10.51
CA MET A 416 2.47 2.87 9.71
C MET A 416 1.28 3.13 10.65
N VAL A 417 0.64 4.29 10.48
CA VAL A 417 -0.58 4.69 11.19
C VAL A 417 -1.65 5.00 10.13
N CYS A 418 -2.44 3.99 9.83
CA CYS A 418 -3.35 3.99 8.68
C CYS A 418 -4.72 3.44 9.08
N PRO A 419 -5.48 4.17 9.93
CA PRO A 419 -6.82 3.72 10.35
C PRO A 419 -7.78 3.66 9.17
N PRO A 420 -8.95 2.99 9.30
CA PRO A 420 -10.04 3.09 8.34
C PRO A 420 -10.43 4.55 8.06
N LEU A 421 -10.85 4.84 6.83
CA LEU A 421 -11.21 6.20 6.41
C LEU A 421 -12.46 6.73 7.12
N CYS A 422 -13.27 5.84 7.67
CA CYS A 422 -14.46 6.18 8.45
C CYS A 422 -14.16 6.67 9.87
N ILE A 423 -12.89 6.72 10.31
CA ILE A 423 -12.49 7.17 11.65
C ILE A 423 -13.04 8.57 11.94
N ASN A 424 -13.58 8.79 13.15
CA ASN A 424 -14.08 10.08 13.62
C ASN A 424 -13.10 10.76 14.59
N ASP A 425 -13.43 11.99 15.01
CA ASP A 425 -12.55 12.79 15.85
C ASP A 425 -12.27 12.13 17.22
N GLY A 426 -13.28 11.56 17.87
CA GLY A 426 -13.10 10.89 19.17
C GLY A 426 -12.25 9.63 19.08
N GLU A 427 -12.43 8.86 18.01
CA GLU A 427 -11.61 7.67 17.72
C GLU A 427 -10.17 8.05 17.38
N LEU A 428 -9.97 9.19 16.70
CA LEU A 428 -8.64 9.72 16.40
C LEU A 428 -7.92 10.19 17.67
N GLU A 429 -8.61 10.86 18.59
CA GLU A 429 -8.07 11.25 19.90
C GLU A 429 -7.70 10.01 20.72
N GLU A 430 -8.55 8.97 20.72
CA GLU A 430 -8.25 7.69 21.37
C GLU A 430 -7.00 7.03 20.78
N LEU A 431 -6.87 7.01 19.45
CA LEU A 431 -5.70 6.48 18.73
C LEU A 431 -4.43 7.19 19.19
N LEU A 432 -4.40 8.52 19.13
CA LEU A 432 -3.24 9.33 19.50
C LEU A 432 -2.88 9.18 20.98
N SER A 433 -3.87 9.11 21.86
CA SER A 433 -3.67 8.86 23.30
C SER A 433 -3.05 7.49 23.57
N LYS A 434 -3.55 6.42 22.93
CA LYS A 434 -2.98 5.07 23.03
C LYS A 434 -1.56 5.01 22.46
N LEU A 435 -1.33 5.64 21.31
CA LEU A 435 -0.01 5.72 20.69
C LEU A 435 0.98 6.45 21.61
N LYS A 436 0.60 7.57 22.21
CA LYS A 436 1.43 8.30 23.17
C LYS A 436 1.84 7.42 24.36
N ARG A 437 0.89 6.68 24.99
CA ARG A 437 1.21 5.74 26.07
C ARG A 437 2.16 4.62 25.61
N THR A 438 1.97 4.12 24.41
CA THR A 438 2.85 3.13 23.78
C THR A 438 4.29 3.66 23.67
N LEU A 439 4.46 4.88 23.17
CA LEU A 439 5.77 5.52 23.01
C LEU A 439 6.43 5.85 24.35
N ILE A 440 5.66 6.24 25.38
CA ILE A 440 6.15 6.42 26.75
C ILE A 440 6.72 5.11 27.29
N LYS A 441 6.00 3.99 27.17
CA LYS A 441 6.48 2.68 27.61
C LYS A 441 7.79 2.30 26.91
N PHE A 442 7.87 2.52 25.60
CA PHE A 442 9.09 2.26 24.84
C PHE A 442 10.25 3.13 25.28
N ALA A 443 10.01 4.44 25.50
CA ALA A 443 11.03 5.37 25.99
C ALA A 443 11.57 4.98 27.37
N ILE A 444 10.69 4.58 28.31
CA ILE A 444 11.08 4.11 29.65
C ILE A 444 11.93 2.83 29.55
N GLU A 445 11.51 1.85 28.75
CA GLU A 445 12.20 0.56 28.59
C GLU A 445 13.64 0.75 28.09
N HIS A 446 13.85 1.71 27.18
CA HIS A 446 15.16 1.96 26.55
C HIS A 446 15.88 3.20 27.10
N LYS A 447 15.34 3.85 28.15
CA LYS A 447 15.89 5.08 28.75
C LYS A 447 16.13 6.20 27.74
N LEU A 448 15.19 6.35 26.78
CA LEU A 448 15.26 7.39 25.77
C LEU A 448 14.80 8.73 26.33
N PRO A 449 15.41 9.86 25.91
CA PRO A 449 14.98 11.19 26.34
C PRO A 449 13.60 11.53 25.81
N THR A 450 12.82 12.22 26.63
CA THR A 450 11.50 12.74 26.26
C THR A 450 11.33 14.18 26.76
N LYS A 451 10.59 15.01 26.03
CA LYS A 451 10.23 16.37 26.42
C LYS A 451 8.83 16.43 27.06
N LEU A 452 8.40 15.35 27.70
CA LEU A 452 7.13 15.31 28.42
C LEU A 452 7.19 16.19 29.66
N GLN A 453 6.14 17.00 29.89
CA GLN A 453 6.01 17.77 31.12
C GLN A 453 5.86 16.80 32.30
N SER A 454 6.47 17.14 33.44
CA SER A 454 6.57 16.32 34.66
C SER A 454 5.24 15.95 35.36
N SER A 455 4.10 16.30 34.76
CA SER A 455 2.75 16.04 35.28
C SER A 455 2.08 14.79 34.72
N HIS A 456 2.80 13.91 34.01
CA HIS A 456 2.20 12.71 33.43
C HIS A 456 2.15 11.57 34.48
N PRO A 457 0.98 10.97 34.79
CA PRO A 457 0.81 10.00 35.88
C PRO A 457 1.54 8.66 35.68
N ILE A 458 2.19 8.43 34.55
CA ILE A 458 2.98 7.21 34.27
C ILE A 458 4.47 7.39 34.57
N LEU A 459 4.92 8.61 34.87
CA LEU A 459 6.33 8.90 35.21
C LEU A 459 6.60 8.95 36.74
N ASN A 460 5.59 8.73 37.58
CA ASN A 460 5.65 8.56 39.02
C ASN A 460 5.26 7.10 39.35
#